data_5ddf26c0971a38195e8ed3ff1f38878a
#
_entry.id   5ddf26c0971a38195e8ed3ff1f38878a
#
_cell.length_a   1.000
_cell.length_b   1.000
_cell.length_c   1.000
_cell.angle_alpha   90.00
_cell.angle_beta   90.00
_cell.angle_gamma   90.00
#
_symmetry.space_group_name_H-M   'P 1'
#
loop_
_entity.id
_entity.type
_entity.pdbx_description
1 polymer ?
#
loop_
_entity_poly.entity_id
_entity_poly.type
_entity_poly.pdbx_seq_one_letter_code
_entity_poly.pdbx_strand_id
1 'polypeptide(L)'
;MQPVSFLEALQFARSRKIVLPDEFYSLDLKTRQLATTVSFLSSIEQIQTVIAAVNKAIADGSTFEDFKKLVAENEIKLSEPYLKNVFRTNIQTAYSHGRWQQQQRNRDKRPYLMYSAIDDSRVRPSHLALNRIIRHIDDPFWLMYYPPWGFMCRCTVIALTEKQAEKYGITPDDQLPEVAEEMGWSTSPMTYGDLSGLVDQKILDSDLDKAFLLEQKEVIKAEWTASKKLASLFAPMDEQSRDLFETIVETVLPLDPEIRPSTIKTFLDYVQGNDSALTAQLKQPPVTLAEEVLERWLKEDLGRLQAVASNSATTVTGSASLNRAASLEVGKVITLDAPLILAGSSSNIVIQIENAKGLGIDLEKLNAGQGVLFPLGLSFQVVSSEIVNGQMIYTLKALTN
;
A
#
# COMPACT_ATOMS: atom_id res chain seq x y z
N MET A 1 -0.87 22.82 -8.31
CA MET A 1 -0.44 22.03 -7.15
C MET A 1 -0.96 20.63 -7.40
N GLN A 2 -0.08 19.66 -7.70
CA GLN A 2 -0.51 18.27 -7.83
C GLN A 2 -0.90 17.75 -6.44
N PRO A 3 -1.96 16.93 -6.32
CA PRO A 3 -2.33 16.36 -5.03
C PRO A 3 -1.23 15.43 -4.57
N VAL A 4 -0.77 15.63 -3.32
CA VAL A 4 0.19 14.72 -2.69
C VAL A 4 -0.50 13.37 -2.48
N SER A 5 0.14 12.31 -2.93
CA SER A 5 -0.35 10.94 -2.74
C SER A 5 -0.42 10.61 -1.25
N PHE A 6 -1.59 10.20 -0.78
CA PHE A 6 -1.79 9.76 0.60
C PHE A 6 -1.63 8.24 0.69
N LEU A 7 -0.43 7.81 0.93
CA LEU A 7 0.02 6.42 0.80
C LEU A 7 -0.71 5.43 1.69
N GLU A 8 -0.93 5.79 2.95
CA GLU A 8 -1.68 4.94 3.87
C GLU A 8 -3.14 4.75 3.41
N ALA A 9 -3.71 5.78 2.77
CA ALA A 9 -5.04 5.69 2.18
C ALA A 9 -5.06 4.73 0.99
N LEU A 10 -4.06 4.83 0.09
CA LEU A 10 -3.94 3.97 -1.07
C LEU A 10 -3.70 2.51 -0.67
N GLN A 11 -2.81 2.27 0.30
CA GLN A 11 -2.53 0.94 0.82
C GLN A 11 -3.78 0.30 1.41
N PHE A 12 -4.54 1.03 2.22
CA PHE A 12 -5.81 0.54 2.75
C PHE A 12 -6.81 0.22 1.64
N ALA A 13 -6.99 1.11 0.67
CA ALA A 13 -7.93 0.90 -0.43
C ALA A 13 -7.61 -0.39 -1.22
N ARG A 14 -6.33 -0.67 -1.45
CA ARG A 14 -5.85 -1.86 -2.17
C ARG A 14 -5.89 -3.14 -1.33
N SER A 15 -5.81 -3.04 -0.01
CA SER A 15 -5.83 -4.21 0.88
C SER A 15 -7.21 -4.83 1.04
N ARG A 16 -8.28 -4.11 0.65
CA ARG A 16 -9.65 -4.61 0.80
C ARG A 16 -9.98 -5.67 -0.24
N LYS A 17 -10.57 -6.78 0.21
CA LYS A 17 -10.97 -7.88 -0.65
C LYS A 17 -12.23 -7.53 -1.44
N ILE A 18 -12.21 -7.76 -2.74
CA ILE A 18 -13.38 -7.57 -3.61
C ILE A 18 -14.30 -8.78 -3.45
N VAL A 19 -15.56 -8.52 -3.17
CA VAL A 19 -16.60 -9.54 -2.97
C VAL A 19 -17.90 -9.13 -3.68
N LEU A 20 -18.76 -10.09 -3.97
CA LEU A 20 -20.09 -9.81 -4.52
C LEU A 20 -20.97 -9.04 -3.50
N PRO A 21 -21.97 -8.27 -3.97
CA PRO A 21 -22.82 -7.49 -3.09
C PRO A 21 -23.53 -8.33 -2.01
N ASP A 22 -24.07 -9.48 -2.36
CA ASP A 22 -24.76 -10.36 -1.40
C ASP A 22 -23.81 -10.87 -0.32
N GLU A 23 -22.60 -11.24 -0.69
CA GLU A 23 -21.54 -11.61 0.24
C GLU A 23 -21.17 -10.43 1.13
N PHE A 24 -20.95 -9.24 0.56
CA PHE A 24 -20.60 -8.04 1.32
C PHE A 24 -21.65 -7.70 2.37
N TYR A 25 -22.93 -7.69 2.01
CA TYR A 25 -24.01 -7.36 2.94
C TYR A 25 -24.32 -8.47 3.95
N SER A 26 -23.91 -9.70 3.70
CA SER A 26 -23.95 -10.78 4.69
C SER A 26 -22.85 -10.66 5.75
N LEU A 27 -21.76 -9.91 5.48
CA LEU A 27 -20.69 -9.66 6.44
C LEU A 27 -21.18 -8.75 7.58
N ASP A 28 -20.74 -9.02 8.80
CA ASP A 28 -20.90 -8.04 9.88
C ASP A 28 -20.12 -6.75 9.60
N LEU A 29 -20.46 -5.67 10.30
CA LEU A 29 -19.93 -4.35 10.03
C LEU A 29 -18.40 -4.25 10.15
N LYS A 30 -17.79 -5.02 11.06
CA LYS A 30 -16.33 -5.01 11.23
C LYS A 30 -15.61 -5.68 10.06
N THR A 31 -16.18 -6.76 9.54
CA THR A 31 -15.62 -7.48 8.38
C THR A 31 -15.81 -6.72 7.09
N ARG A 32 -16.88 -5.94 6.95
CA ARG A 32 -17.08 -5.07 5.77
C ARG A 32 -15.96 -4.08 5.54
N GLN A 33 -15.18 -3.73 6.57
CA GLN A 33 -14.03 -2.84 6.42
C GLN A 33 -12.88 -3.46 5.63
N LEU A 34 -12.79 -4.78 5.64
CA LEU A 34 -11.75 -5.56 4.97
C LEU A 34 -12.16 -6.00 3.57
N ALA A 35 -13.40 -5.70 3.20
CA ALA A 35 -13.97 -6.02 1.91
C ALA A 35 -14.45 -4.75 1.21
N THR A 36 -14.61 -4.85 -0.09
CA THR A 36 -15.22 -3.82 -0.92
C THR A 36 -16.10 -4.46 -1.97
N THR A 37 -17.15 -3.76 -2.34
CA THR A 37 -18.07 -4.16 -3.41
C THR A 37 -18.65 -2.95 -4.10
N VAL A 38 -19.31 -3.19 -5.22
CA VAL A 38 -20.15 -2.20 -5.92
C VAL A 38 -21.51 -2.82 -6.12
N SER A 39 -22.51 -2.36 -5.36
CA SER A 39 -23.88 -2.82 -5.50
C SER A 39 -24.39 -2.63 -6.94
N PHE A 40 -25.32 -3.44 -7.36
CA PHE A 40 -25.86 -3.54 -8.72
C PHE A 40 -24.91 -4.12 -9.78
N LEU A 41 -23.71 -4.56 -9.39
CA LEU A 41 -22.83 -5.36 -10.24
C LEU A 41 -22.84 -6.80 -9.74
N SER A 42 -23.02 -7.74 -10.66
CA SER A 42 -23.05 -9.18 -10.38
C SER A 42 -21.80 -9.93 -10.83
N SER A 43 -20.87 -9.24 -11.51
CA SER A 43 -19.60 -9.80 -11.96
C SER A 43 -18.45 -9.25 -11.11
N ILE A 44 -17.58 -10.14 -10.67
CA ILE A 44 -16.35 -9.78 -9.94
C ILE A 44 -15.45 -8.91 -10.82
N GLU A 45 -15.35 -9.19 -12.11
CA GLU A 45 -14.52 -8.42 -13.07
C GLU A 45 -15.02 -6.98 -13.18
N GLN A 46 -16.35 -6.77 -13.23
CA GLN A 46 -16.92 -5.41 -13.25
C GLN A 46 -16.65 -4.67 -11.95
N ILE A 47 -16.78 -5.35 -10.81
CA ILE A 47 -16.46 -4.77 -9.50
C ILE A 47 -14.97 -4.41 -9.42
N GLN A 48 -14.09 -5.30 -9.87
CA GLN A 48 -12.64 -5.06 -9.94
C GLN A 48 -12.32 -3.82 -10.77
N THR A 49 -12.93 -3.69 -11.95
CA THR A 49 -12.75 -2.54 -12.84
C THR A 49 -13.13 -1.22 -12.15
N VAL A 50 -14.28 -1.18 -11.49
CA VAL A 50 -14.72 0.04 -10.78
C VAL A 50 -13.81 0.35 -9.60
N ILE A 51 -13.42 -0.65 -8.82
CA ILE A 51 -12.53 -0.44 -7.68
C ILE A 51 -11.10 -0.06 -8.12
N ALA A 52 -10.59 -0.64 -9.20
CA ALA A 52 -9.31 -0.22 -9.79
C ALA A 52 -9.34 1.26 -10.21
N ALA A 53 -10.45 1.72 -10.81
CA ALA A 53 -10.64 3.13 -11.15
C ALA A 53 -10.68 4.05 -9.92
N VAL A 54 -11.28 3.60 -8.80
CA VAL A 54 -11.23 4.33 -7.51
C VAL A 54 -9.80 4.36 -6.97
N ASN A 55 -9.12 3.23 -6.95
CA ASN A 55 -7.74 3.15 -6.46
C ASN A 55 -6.78 4.02 -7.28
N LYS A 56 -7.00 4.09 -8.60
CA LYS A 56 -6.27 5.01 -9.48
C LYS A 56 -6.50 6.46 -9.07
N ALA A 57 -7.75 6.85 -8.80
CA ALA A 57 -8.06 8.21 -8.38
C ALA A 57 -7.43 8.57 -7.02
N ILE A 58 -7.30 7.60 -6.10
CA ILE A 58 -6.59 7.80 -4.82
C ILE A 58 -5.08 8.00 -5.08
N ALA A 59 -4.52 7.26 -6.04
CA ALA A 59 -3.09 7.27 -6.34
C ALA A 59 -2.64 8.56 -7.05
N ASP A 60 -3.39 8.99 -8.07
CA ASP A 60 -3.00 10.08 -8.97
C ASP A 60 -3.83 11.37 -8.81
N GLY A 61 -4.80 11.37 -7.87
CA GLY A 61 -5.67 12.51 -7.64
C GLY A 61 -6.69 12.75 -8.77
N SER A 62 -6.99 11.74 -9.60
CA SER A 62 -7.98 11.84 -10.69
C SER A 62 -9.34 12.33 -10.18
N THR A 63 -10.04 13.08 -11.04
CA THR A 63 -11.34 13.65 -10.71
C THR A 63 -12.47 12.63 -10.81
N PHE A 64 -13.65 13.00 -10.34
CA PHE A 64 -14.86 12.17 -10.54
C PHE A 64 -15.19 12.00 -12.03
N GLU A 65 -14.94 13.01 -12.85
CA GLU A 65 -15.19 12.93 -14.30
C GLU A 65 -14.24 11.93 -14.97
N ASP A 66 -12.95 11.90 -14.58
CA ASP A 66 -12.00 10.92 -15.07
C ASP A 66 -12.41 9.49 -14.67
N PHE A 67 -12.80 9.30 -13.41
CA PHE A 67 -13.35 8.04 -12.93
C PHE A 67 -14.58 7.60 -13.72
N LYS A 68 -15.55 8.50 -13.91
CA LYS A 68 -16.78 8.22 -14.66
C LYS A 68 -16.48 7.80 -16.10
N LYS A 69 -15.54 8.49 -16.76
CA LYS A 69 -15.09 8.17 -18.10
C LYS A 69 -14.49 6.78 -18.18
N LEU A 70 -13.57 6.44 -17.25
CA LEU A 70 -12.93 5.14 -17.21
C LEU A 70 -13.94 4.00 -17.01
N VAL A 71 -14.92 4.18 -16.12
CA VAL A 71 -15.99 3.19 -15.90
C VAL A 71 -16.85 3.01 -17.16
N ALA A 72 -17.18 4.10 -17.86
CA ALA A 72 -17.97 4.06 -19.10
C ALA A 72 -17.22 3.39 -20.25
N GLU A 73 -15.91 3.61 -20.39
CA GLU A 73 -15.04 2.95 -21.38
C GLU A 73 -15.00 1.42 -21.21
N ASN A 74 -15.29 0.92 -20.02
CA ASN A 74 -15.41 -0.52 -19.72
C ASN A 74 -16.86 -1.05 -19.80
N GLU A 75 -17.74 -0.31 -20.48
CA GLU A 75 -19.15 -0.68 -20.73
C GLU A 75 -20.00 -0.90 -19.45
N ILE A 76 -19.55 -0.41 -18.29
CA ILE A 76 -20.26 -0.51 -17.03
C ILE A 76 -21.31 0.60 -16.95
N LYS A 77 -22.58 0.20 -16.88
CA LYS A 77 -23.73 1.11 -16.85
C LYS A 77 -24.29 1.26 -15.42
N LEU A 78 -23.86 2.30 -14.74
CA LEU A 78 -24.36 2.71 -13.44
C LEU A 78 -24.83 4.17 -13.49
N SER A 79 -25.84 4.53 -12.71
CA SER A 79 -26.32 5.93 -12.66
C SER A 79 -25.25 6.86 -12.09
N GLU A 80 -25.16 8.07 -12.59
CA GLU A 80 -24.16 9.05 -12.13
C GLU A 80 -24.27 9.36 -10.63
N PRO A 81 -25.44 9.52 -10.00
CA PRO A 81 -25.54 9.70 -8.56
C PRO A 81 -24.96 8.51 -7.78
N TYR A 82 -25.14 7.30 -8.30
CA TYR A 82 -24.61 6.10 -7.67
C TYR A 82 -23.09 6.00 -7.83
N LEU A 83 -22.55 6.24 -9.03
CA LEU A 83 -21.11 6.32 -9.26
C LEU A 83 -20.44 7.36 -8.36
N LYS A 84 -21.10 8.51 -8.16
CA LYS A 84 -20.62 9.56 -7.26
C LYS A 84 -20.58 9.10 -5.80
N ASN A 85 -21.57 8.31 -5.38
CA ASN A 85 -21.56 7.70 -4.05
C ASN A 85 -20.41 6.70 -3.91
N VAL A 86 -20.25 5.78 -4.86
CA VAL A 86 -19.14 4.79 -4.87
C VAL A 86 -17.79 5.50 -4.79
N PHE A 87 -17.56 6.47 -5.68
CA PHE A 87 -16.31 7.23 -5.73
C PHE A 87 -16.01 7.93 -4.41
N ARG A 88 -16.93 8.77 -3.93
CA ARG A 88 -16.70 9.59 -2.74
C ARG A 88 -16.59 8.77 -1.46
N THR A 89 -17.44 7.77 -1.29
CA THR A 89 -17.44 6.95 -0.06
C THR A 89 -16.13 6.15 0.04
N ASN A 90 -15.66 5.54 -1.05
CA ASN A 90 -14.42 4.77 -1.02
C ASN A 90 -13.19 5.65 -0.81
N ILE A 91 -13.10 6.79 -1.49
CA ILE A 91 -12.02 7.74 -1.29
C ILE A 91 -12.00 8.27 0.14
N GLN A 92 -13.16 8.71 0.66
CA GLN A 92 -13.25 9.22 2.03
C GLN A 92 -12.87 8.16 3.07
N THR A 93 -13.30 6.92 2.88
CA THR A 93 -12.95 5.81 3.76
C THR A 93 -11.43 5.57 3.76
N ALA A 94 -10.81 5.53 2.59
CA ALA A 94 -9.38 5.33 2.45
C ALA A 94 -8.56 6.46 3.10
N TYR A 95 -8.91 7.72 2.81
CA TYR A 95 -8.23 8.88 3.41
C TYR A 95 -8.41 8.94 4.93
N SER A 96 -9.59 8.62 5.44
CA SER A 96 -9.85 8.60 6.88
C SER A 96 -9.07 7.50 7.58
N HIS A 97 -8.95 6.33 6.96
CA HIS A 97 -8.11 5.26 7.48
C HIS A 97 -6.63 5.65 7.56
N GLY A 98 -6.07 6.20 6.49
CA GLY A 98 -4.69 6.68 6.49
C GLY A 98 -4.46 7.76 7.55
N ARG A 99 -5.42 8.69 7.72
CA ARG A 99 -5.37 9.70 8.78
C ARG A 99 -5.40 9.08 10.18
N TRP A 100 -6.26 8.09 10.41
CA TRP A 100 -6.28 7.36 11.67
C TRP A 100 -4.93 6.73 11.98
N GLN A 101 -4.29 6.08 11.03
CA GLN A 101 -2.97 5.51 11.23
C GLN A 101 -1.91 6.57 11.57
N GLN A 102 -1.92 7.73 10.91
CA GLN A 102 -1.02 8.82 11.24
C GLN A 102 -1.29 9.39 12.64
N GLN A 103 -2.56 9.51 13.03
CA GLN A 103 -2.95 9.95 14.37
C GLN A 103 -2.50 8.96 15.44
N GLN A 104 -2.63 7.65 15.20
CA GLN A 104 -2.13 6.61 16.11
C GLN A 104 -0.60 6.69 16.27
N ARG A 105 0.16 6.93 15.21
CA ARG A 105 1.62 7.11 15.30
C ARG A 105 2.03 8.38 16.07
N ASN A 106 1.19 9.42 16.05
CA ASN A 106 1.44 10.69 16.73
C ASN A 106 0.75 10.83 18.09
N ARG A 107 0.14 9.75 18.61
CA ARG A 107 -0.70 9.80 19.82
C ARG A 107 0.01 10.37 21.06
N ASP A 108 1.31 10.09 21.22
CA ASP A 108 2.08 10.59 22.37
C ASP A 108 2.22 12.13 22.36
N LYS A 109 2.24 12.75 21.18
CA LYS A 109 2.32 14.21 21.02
C LYS A 109 0.95 14.86 20.86
N ARG A 110 -0.04 14.13 20.37
CA ARG A 110 -1.41 14.59 20.07
C ARG A 110 -2.43 13.55 20.51
N PRO A 111 -2.63 13.42 21.84
CA PRO A 111 -3.48 12.37 22.40
C PRO A 111 -4.99 12.63 22.28
N TYR A 112 -5.39 13.81 21.84
CA TYR A 112 -6.79 14.17 21.69
C TYR A 112 -7.19 14.30 20.24
N LEU A 113 -8.42 13.94 19.94
CA LEU A 113 -9.04 14.10 18.63
C LEU A 113 -10.26 15.01 18.74
N MET A 114 -10.46 15.86 17.73
CA MET A 114 -11.64 16.72 17.60
C MET A 114 -12.40 16.34 16.33
N TYR A 115 -13.68 16.06 16.47
CA TYR A 115 -14.59 15.85 15.34
C TYR A 115 -14.80 17.17 14.58
N SER A 116 -14.69 17.13 13.25
CA SER A 116 -14.87 18.28 12.39
C SER A 116 -15.88 17.98 11.30
N ALA A 117 -17.10 18.42 11.47
CA ALA A 117 -18.12 18.39 10.41
C ALA A 117 -17.88 19.56 9.43
N ILE A 118 -18.31 19.37 8.18
CA ILE A 118 -18.44 20.50 7.25
C ILE A 118 -19.76 21.19 7.52
N ASP A 119 -19.70 22.44 7.98
CA ASP A 119 -20.88 23.24 8.30
C ASP A 119 -21.46 23.90 7.04
N ASP A 120 -22.21 23.10 6.25
CA ASP A 120 -22.94 23.59 5.08
C ASP A 120 -24.37 23.00 5.05
N SER A 121 -25.19 23.47 4.13
CA SER A 121 -26.61 23.03 3.99
C SER A 121 -26.79 21.52 3.64
N ARG A 122 -25.71 20.80 3.37
CA ARG A 122 -25.73 19.37 3.02
C ARG A 122 -25.23 18.47 4.15
N VAL A 123 -24.81 19.05 5.27
CA VAL A 123 -24.43 18.26 6.45
C VAL A 123 -25.67 17.64 7.09
N ARG A 124 -25.59 16.40 7.50
CA ARG A 124 -26.67 15.77 8.26
C ARG A 124 -26.71 16.33 9.68
N PRO A 125 -27.92 16.54 10.24
CA PRO A 125 -28.04 17.00 11.62
C PRO A 125 -27.29 16.12 12.63
N SER A 126 -27.33 14.79 12.47
CA SER A 126 -26.57 13.82 13.28
C SER A 126 -25.07 14.06 13.23
N HIS A 127 -24.51 14.34 12.05
CA HIS A 127 -23.10 14.63 11.89
C HIS A 127 -22.71 16.02 12.42
N LEU A 128 -23.60 17.00 12.25
CA LEU A 128 -23.37 18.36 12.77
C LEU A 128 -23.40 18.38 14.31
N ALA A 129 -24.26 17.58 14.93
CA ALA A 129 -24.31 17.44 16.39
C ALA A 129 -22.98 16.97 17.01
N LEU A 130 -22.17 16.24 16.26
CA LEU A 130 -20.86 15.77 16.70
C LEU A 130 -19.74 16.82 16.48
N ASN A 131 -20.05 17.95 15.83
CA ASN A 131 -19.03 18.94 15.47
C ASN A 131 -18.37 19.53 16.71
N ARG A 132 -17.03 19.56 16.73
CA ARG A 132 -16.17 20.04 17.82
C ARG A 132 -16.15 19.19 19.09
N ILE A 133 -16.72 17.98 19.08
CA ILE A 133 -16.51 17.03 20.18
C ILE A 133 -15.03 16.69 20.24
N ILE A 134 -14.44 16.83 21.44
CA ILE A 134 -13.02 16.57 21.72
C ILE A 134 -12.94 15.45 22.76
N ARG A 135 -12.30 14.33 22.36
CA ARG A 135 -12.10 13.16 23.24
C ARG A 135 -10.67 12.63 23.09
N HIS A 136 -10.20 11.93 24.10
CA HIS A 136 -8.93 11.20 23.98
C HIS A 136 -8.96 10.21 22.82
N ILE A 137 -7.85 9.96 22.15
CA ILE A 137 -7.77 9.07 20.99
C ILE A 137 -8.21 7.65 21.29
N ASP A 138 -8.07 7.18 22.54
CA ASP A 138 -8.50 5.85 22.99
C ASP A 138 -9.96 5.81 23.50
N ASP A 139 -10.66 6.93 23.43
CA ASP A 139 -12.04 6.99 23.89
C ASP A 139 -12.95 6.11 23.03
N PRO A 140 -13.86 5.29 23.65
CA PRO A 140 -14.84 4.48 22.95
C PRO A 140 -15.73 5.24 21.95
N PHE A 141 -15.87 6.55 22.13
CA PHE A 141 -16.57 7.44 21.19
C PHE A 141 -16.09 7.24 19.76
N TRP A 142 -14.78 7.09 19.54
CA TRP A 142 -14.20 6.93 18.21
C TRP A 142 -14.47 5.56 17.58
N LEU A 143 -14.84 4.56 18.36
CA LEU A 143 -15.25 3.26 17.83
C LEU A 143 -16.52 3.36 16.98
N MET A 144 -17.37 4.34 17.26
CA MET A 144 -18.64 4.55 16.56
C MET A 144 -18.57 5.73 15.59
N TYR A 145 -18.05 6.86 16.03
CA TYR A 145 -18.23 8.13 15.33
C TYR A 145 -16.99 8.63 14.55
N TYR A 146 -15.91 7.87 14.50
CA TYR A 146 -14.78 8.28 13.65
C TYR A 146 -15.20 8.24 12.16
N PRO A 147 -15.13 9.36 11.40
CA PRO A 147 -15.60 9.40 10.02
C PRO A 147 -14.80 8.48 9.07
N PRO A 148 -15.44 7.98 7.97
CA PRO A 148 -16.86 8.16 7.64
C PRO A 148 -17.73 7.21 8.46
N TRP A 149 -18.86 7.69 8.91
CA TRP A 149 -19.89 6.87 9.56
C TRP A 149 -21.26 7.04 8.89
N GLY A 150 -21.24 7.19 7.58
CA GLY A 150 -22.40 7.29 6.68
C GLY A 150 -21.96 7.43 5.23
N PHE A 151 -22.80 7.03 4.29
CA PHE A 151 -22.54 7.24 2.86
C PHE A 151 -22.39 8.73 2.54
N MET A 152 -21.43 9.06 1.64
CA MET A 152 -21.15 10.45 1.26
C MET A 152 -20.72 11.36 2.44
N CYS A 153 -20.30 10.78 3.55
CA CYS A 153 -19.78 11.54 4.70
C CYS A 153 -18.57 12.40 4.27
N ARG A 154 -18.55 13.68 4.71
CA ARG A 154 -17.47 14.63 4.43
C ARG A 154 -16.76 15.12 5.69
N CYS A 155 -17.13 14.55 6.84
CA CYS A 155 -16.54 14.89 8.12
C CYS A 155 -15.11 14.39 8.22
N THR A 156 -14.36 14.97 9.12
CA THR A 156 -12.96 14.62 9.39
C THR A 156 -12.66 14.67 10.88
N VAL A 157 -11.42 14.32 11.26
CA VAL A 157 -10.95 14.39 12.64
C VAL A 157 -9.61 15.10 12.68
N ILE A 158 -9.44 16.02 13.63
CA ILE A 158 -8.24 16.81 13.83
C ILE A 158 -7.55 16.35 15.10
N ALA A 159 -6.26 16.02 15.02
CA ALA A 159 -5.47 15.64 16.18
C ALA A 159 -4.96 16.88 16.93
N LEU A 160 -5.16 16.92 18.24
CA LEU A 160 -4.82 18.03 19.12
C LEU A 160 -3.77 17.60 20.17
N THR A 161 -2.88 18.53 20.51
CA THR A 161 -2.08 18.40 21.73
C THR A 161 -2.99 18.55 22.96
N GLU A 162 -2.59 18.03 24.10
CA GLU A 162 -3.32 18.19 25.36
C GLU A 162 -3.64 19.66 25.64
N LYS A 163 -2.64 20.56 25.55
CA LYS A 163 -2.83 22.00 25.72
C LYS A 163 -3.85 22.62 24.76
N GLN A 164 -3.94 22.11 23.52
CA GLN A 164 -4.95 22.56 22.56
C GLN A 164 -6.34 22.05 22.94
N ALA A 165 -6.44 20.78 23.35
CA ALA A 165 -7.70 20.16 23.76
C ALA A 165 -8.29 20.87 25.00
N GLU A 166 -7.46 21.15 26.00
CA GLU A 166 -7.85 21.97 27.19
C GLU A 166 -8.35 23.34 26.79
N LYS A 167 -7.61 24.04 25.90
CA LYS A 167 -8.00 25.38 25.43
C LYS A 167 -9.34 25.39 24.69
N TYR A 168 -9.64 24.36 23.92
CA TYR A 168 -10.90 24.26 23.17
C TYR A 168 -12.05 23.69 23.99
N GLY A 169 -11.76 23.02 25.09
CA GLY A 169 -12.70 22.38 26.00
C GLY A 169 -12.89 20.90 25.64
N ILE A 170 -12.32 20.01 26.46
CA ILE A 170 -12.56 18.55 26.33
C ILE A 170 -14.01 18.31 26.68
N THR A 171 -14.71 17.59 25.80
CA THR A 171 -16.15 17.34 25.96
C THR A 171 -16.38 16.26 27.04
N PRO A 172 -17.08 16.53 28.13
CA PRO A 172 -17.42 15.50 29.13
C PRO A 172 -18.52 14.56 28.66
N ASP A 173 -18.67 13.41 29.32
CA ASP A 173 -19.60 12.36 28.92
C ASP A 173 -21.07 12.81 28.90
N ASP A 174 -21.45 13.64 29.87
CA ASP A 174 -22.82 14.17 30.00
C ASP A 174 -23.20 15.22 28.94
N GLN A 175 -22.24 15.65 28.14
CA GLN A 175 -22.42 16.59 27.03
C GLN A 175 -22.35 15.90 25.66
N LEU A 176 -22.17 14.59 25.62
CA LEU A 176 -22.20 13.86 24.36
C LEU A 176 -23.65 13.81 23.81
N PRO A 177 -23.87 14.18 22.55
CA PRO A 177 -25.20 14.14 21.98
C PRO A 177 -25.64 12.69 21.73
N GLU A 178 -26.89 12.42 21.99
CA GLU A 178 -27.55 11.21 21.48
C GLU A 178 -27.83 11.40 19.99
N VAL A 179 -27.15 10.62 19.15
CA VAL A 179 -27.37 10.61 17.71
C VAL A 179 -27.79 9.23 17.25
N ALA A 180 -28.78 9.20 16.36
CA ALA A 180 -29.25 7.95 15.78
C ALA A 180 -28.15 7.32 14.90
N GLU A 181 -28.01 6.01 14.99
CA GLU A 181 -27.14 5.24 14.12
C GLU A 181 -27.54 5.37 12.66
N GLU A 182 -26.58 5.60 11.79
CA GLU A 182 -26.78 5.53 10.34
C GLU A 182 -26.86 4.05 9.93
N MET A 183 -27.86 3.69 9.15
CA MET A 183 -28.10 2.29 8.74
C MET A 183 -26.86 1.71 8.03
N GLY A 184 -26.32 0.64 8.58
CA GLY A 184 -25.12 -0.02 8.09
C GLY A 184 -23.79 0.64 8.52
N TRP A 185 -23.83 1.63 9.44
CA TRP A 185 -22.67 2.38 9.93
C TRP A 185 -22.62 2.48 11.47
N SER A 186 -23.08 1.46 12.16
CA SER A 186 -23.10 1.42 13.63
C SER A 186 -21.71 1.32 14.28
N THR A 187 -20.67 1.15 13.48
CA THR A 187 -19.27 1.21 13.94
C THR A 187 -18.41 1.94 12.91
N SER A 188 -17.39 2.66 13.40
CA SER A 188 -16.43 3.30 12.51
C SER A 188 -15.61 2.25 11.72
N PRO A 189 -15.33 2.48 10.43
CA PRO A 189 -14.44 1.62 9.67
C PRO A 189 -12.98 1.63 10.16
N MET A 190 -12.65 2.40 11.20
CA MET A 190 -11.30 2.46 11.78
C MET A 190 -11.05 1.43 12.88
N THR A 191 -12.08 0.76 13.35
CA THR A 191 -11.97 -0.21 14.42
C THR A 191 -11.84 -1.63 13.88
N TYR A 192 -10.62 -2.13 13.81
CA TYR A 192 -10.37 -3.49 13.36
C TYR A 192 -10.80 -4.54 14.39
N GLY A 193 -11.68 -5.44 13.94
CA GLY A 193 -11.88 -6.72 14.60
C GLY A 193 -10.81 -7.75 14.19
N ASP A 194 -10.66 -8.79 14.96
CA ASP A 194 -9.88 -9.97 14.56
C ASP A 194 -10.65 -10.72 13.47
N LEU A 195 -10.07 -10.78 12.26
CA LEU A 195 -10.64 -11.52 11.13
C LEU A 195 -10.79 -13.03 11.42
N SER A 196 -9.95 -13.59 12.29
CA SER A 196 -9.92 -15.03 12.50
C SER A 196 -11.23 -15.57 13.08
N GLY A 197 -11.81 -14.90 14.08
CA GLY A 197 -13.09 -15.29 14.67
C GLY A 197 -14.27 -15.20 13.71
N LEU A 198 -14.25 -14.22 12.82
CA LEU A 198 -15.32 -13.97 11.86
C LEU A 198 -15.33 -14.95 10.68
N VAL A 199 -14.14 -15.29 10.18
CA VAL A 199 -13.99 -16.32 9.14
C VAL A 199 -14.42 -17.67 9.71
N ASP A 200 -14.07 -17.96 10.97
CA ASP A 200 -14.49 -19.18 11.65
C ASP A 200 -16.02 -19.28 11.78
N GLN A 201 -16.69 -18.22 12.20
CA GLN A 201 -18.14 -18.20 12.32
C GLN A 201 -18.81 -18.42 10.95
N LYS A 202 -18.34 -17.77 9.90
CA LYS A 202 -18.90 -17.94 8.55
C LYS A 202 -18.71 -19.33 7.97
N ILE A 203 -17.58 -19.98 8.26
CA ILE A 203 -17.37 -21.38 7.87
C ILE A 203 -18.37 -22.30 8.58
N LEU A 204 -18.68 -22.02 9.85
CA LEU A 204 -19.67 -22.79 10.60
C LEU A 204 -21.09 -22.61 10.06
N ASP A 205 -21.42 -21.40 9.61
CA ASP A 205 -22.75 -21.01 9.12
C ASP A 205 -22.95 -21.30 7.61
N SER A 206 -21.94 -21.82 6.92
CA SER A 206 -21.99 -22.08 5.47
C SER A 206 -22.40 -23.49 5.13
N ASP A 207 -23.26 -23.62 4.10
CA ASP A 207 -23.63 -24.90 3.48
C ASP A 207 -22.62 -25.40 2.43
N LEU A 208 -21.54 -24.65 2.18
CA LEU A 208 -20.48 -25.00 1.22
C LEU A 208 -19.54 -26.08 1.78
N ASP A 209 -18.76 -26.71 0.87
CA ASP A 209 -17.74 -27.69 1.25
C ASP A 209 -16.78 -27.11 2.29
N LYS A 210 -16.82 -27.67 3.49
CA LYS A 210 -15.99 -27.21 4.62
C LYS A 210 -14.49 -27.35 4.36
N ALA A 211 -14.06 -28.33 3.57
CA ALA A 211 -12.64 -28.50 3.26
C ALA A 211 -12.13 -27.35 2.37
N PHE A 212 -12.90 -26.99 1.34
CA PHE A 212 -12.60 -25.82 0.50
C PHE A 212 -12.60 -24.52 1.31
N LEU A 213 -13.59 -24.31 2.18
CA LEU A 213 -13.67 -23.12 3.02
C LEU A 213 -12.50 -23.01 4.02
N LEU A 214 -12.04 -24.13 4.57
CA LEU A 214 -10.87 -24.14 5.47
C LEU A 214 -9.57 -23.79 4.72
N GLU A 215 -9.41 -24.26 3.49
CA GLU A 215 -8.28 -23.88 2.64
C GLU A 215 -8.30 -22.38 2.33
N GLN A 216 -9.46 -21.85 1.91
CA GLN A 216 -9.63 -20.41 1.67
C GLN A 216 -9.40 -19.56 2.92
N LYS A 217 -9.78 -20.07 4.10
CA LYS A 217 -9.51 -19.42 5.38
C LYS A 217 -8.02 -19.19 5.62
N GLU A 218 -7.20 -20.22 5.39
CA GLU A 218 -5.75 -20.10 5.59
C GLU A 218 -5.13 -19.10 4.61
N VAL A 219 -5.58 -19.07 3.35
CA VAL A 219 -5.17 -18.05 2.37
C VAL A 219 -5.55 -16.64 2.82
N ILE A 220 -6.79 -16.44 3.27
CA ILE A 220 -7.27 -15.14 3.76
C ILE A 220 -6.46 -14.66 4.98
N LYS A 221 -6.17 -15.56 5.92
CA LYS A 221 -5.33 -15.26 7.09
C LYS A 221 -3.90 -14.91 6.69
N ALA A 222 -3.35 -15.63 5.71
CA ALA A 222 -2.02 -15.38 5.19
C ALA A 222 -1.92 -14.00 4.51
N GLU A 223 -2.86 -13.67 3.63
CA GLU A 223 -2.95 -12.36 2.99
C GLU A 223 -3.11 -11.22 3.99
N TRP A 224 -3.93 -11.42 5.04
CA TRP A 224 -4.09 -10.44 6.11
C TRP A 224 -2.81 -10.24 6.91
N THR A 225 -2.12 -11.31 7.25
CA THR A 225 -0.85 -11.25 7.99
C THR A 225 0.23 -10.57 7.15
N ALA A 226 0.31 -10.89 5.86
CA ALA A 226 1.20 -10.23 4.91
C ALA A 226 0.90 -8.72 4.81
N SER A 227 -0.37 -8.32 4.69
CA SER A 227 -0.79 -6.92 4.67
C SER A 227 -0.37 -6.15 5.93
N LYS A 228 -0.55 -6.76 7.12
CA LYS A 228 -0.10 -6.14 8.38
C LYS A 228 1.41 -5.95 8.41
N LYS A 229 2.16 -6.94 7.91
CA LYS A 229 3.62 -6.88 7.84
C LYS A 229 4.07 -5.76 6.89
N LEU A 230 3.41 -5.60 5.73
CA LEU A 230 3.65 -4.48 4.81
C LEU A 230 3.32 -3.13 5.45
N ALA A 231 2.21 -3.03 6.19
CA ALA A 231 1.84 -1.80 6.88
C ALA A 231 2.89 -1.38 7.93
N SER A 232 3.56 -2.33 8.59
CA SER A 232 4.61 -2.05 9.58
C SER A 232 5.88 -1.43 8.99
N LEU A 233 6.09 -1.53 7.67
CA LEU A 233 7.25 -0.92 6.98
C LEU A 233 7.19 0.61 6.96
N PHE A 234 6.01 1.19 7.12
CA PHE A 234 5.84 2.64 7.20
C PHE A 234 6.07 3.20 8.61
N ALA A 235 6.92 2.53 9.44
CA ALA A 235 7.47 3.11 10.64
C ALA A 235 8.14 4.47 10.33
N PRO A 236 8.31 5.38 11.30
CA PRO A 236 8.71 6.75 11.03
C PRO A 236 9.95 6.82 10.13
N MET A 237 9.77 7.37 8.93
CA MET A 237 10.87 7.75 8.05
C MET A 237 11.38 9.13 8.46
N ASP A 238 12.70 9.35 8.34
CA ASP A 238 13.23 10.71 8.38
C ASP A 238 12.69 11.55 7.19
N GLU A 239 12.85 12.86 7.28
CA GLU A 239 12.32 13.79 6.28
C GLU A 239 12.89 13.52 4.88
N GLN A 240 14.19 13.29 4.77
CA GLN A 240 14.88 13.05 3.49
C GLN A 240 14.40 11.74 2.82
N SER A 241 14.26 10.68 3.59
CA SER A 241 13.74 9.39 3.08
C SER A 241 12.29 9.49 2.66
N ARG A 242 11.50 10.32 3.37
CA ARG A 242 10.10 10.58 3.02
C ARG A 242 9.98 11.35 1.71
N ASP A 243 10.73 12.43 1.52
CA ASP A 243 10.72 13.23 0.29
C ASP A 243 11.09 12.38 -0.92
N LEU A 244 12.12 11.55 -0.79
CA LEU A 244 12.55 10.64 -1.84
C LEU A 244 11.48 9.58 -2.16
N PHE A 245 10.88 9.01 -1.12
CA PHE A 245 9.80 8.05 -1.26
C PHE A 245 8.57 8.65 -1.95
N GLU A 246 8.15 9.86 -1.56
CA GLU A 246 7.05 10.58 -2.20
C GLU A 246 7.37 10.87 -3.67
N THR A 247 8.58 11.29 -3.99
CA THR A 247 9.04 11.52 -5.36
C THR A 247 8.93 10.26 -6.24
N ILE A 248 9.36 9.10 -5.72
CA ILE A 248 9.26 7.83 -6.45
C ILE A 248 7.79 7.44 -6.65
N VAL A 249 6.98 7.59 -5.62
CA VAL A 249 5.55 7.29 -5.68
C VAL A 249 4.83 8.15 -6.72
N GLU A 250 5.10 9.46 -6.73
CA GLU A 250 4.54 10.39 -7.70
C GLU A 250 4.99 10.08 -9.14
N THR A 251 6.16 9.50 -9.30
CA THR A 251 6.67 9.06 -10.61
C THR A 251 6.03 7.76 -11.08
N VAL A 252 5.85 6.79 -10.18
CA VAL A 252 5.53 5.39 -10.51
C VAL A 252 4.02 5.16 -10.56
N LEU A 253 3.27 5.62 -9.55
CA LEU A 253 1.85 5.26 -9.43
C LEU A 253 0.95 5.80 -10.55
N PRO A 254 1.22 6.95 -11.19
CA PRO A 254 0.47 7.36 -12.38
C PRO A 254 0.68 6.44 -13.59
N LEU A 255 1.84 5.76 -13.67
CA LEU A 255 2.19 4.85 -14.76
C LEU A 255 1.69 3.43 -14.51
N ASP A 256 1.79 2.94 -13.28
CA ASP A 256 1.24 1.65 -12.86
C ASP A 256 0.65 1.75 -11.44
N PRO A 257 -0.66 2.03 -11.31
CA PRO A 257 -1.31 2.17 -10.02
C PRO A 257 -1.47 0.85 -9.25
N GLU A 258 -1.15 -0.29 -9.84
CA GLU A 258 -1.20 -1.60 -9.19
C GLU A 258 0.04 -1.86 -8.31
N ILE A 259 1.11 -1.09 -8.45
CA ILE A 259 2.31 -1.22 -7.61
C ILE A 259 1.98 -0.78 -6.18
N ARG A 260 2.27 -1.65 -5.22
CA ARG A 260 2.04 -1.34 -3.80
C ARG A 260 3.07 -0.34 -3.28
N PRO A 261 2.65 0.74 -2.60
CA PRO A 261 3.60 1.69 -1.99
C PRO A 261 4.61 1.03 -1.04
N SER A 262 4.21 -0.05 -0.37
CA SER A 262 5.10 -0.85 0.49
C SER A 262 6.26 -1.48 -0.28
N THR A 263 6.06 -1.87 -1.53
CA THR A 263 7.16 -2.35 -2.39
C THR A 263 8.10 -1.22 -2.77
N ILE A 264 7.57 -0.02 -3.06
CA ILE A 264 8.40 1.18 -3.30
C ILE A 264 9.23 1.51 -2.06
N LYS A 265 8.64 1.41 -0.86
CA LYS A 265 9.36 1.63 0.41
C LYS A 265 10.46 0.58 0.61
N THR A 266 10.17 -0.69 0.37
CA THR A 266 11.15 -1.78 0.45
C THR A 266 12.31 -1.59 -0.56
N PHE A 267 11.96 -1.19 -1.78
CA PHE A 267 12.93 -0.83 -2.81
C PHE A 267 13.83 0.33 -2.37
N LEU A 268 13.24 1.40 -1.83
CA LEU A 268 13.98 2.55 -1.33
C LEU A 268 14.93 2.17 -0.18
N ASP A 269 14.45 1.41 0.81
CA ASP A 269 15.29 0.93 1.91
C ASP A 269 16.49 0.16 1.39
N TYR A 270 16.28 -0.67 0.38
CA TYR A 270 17.34 -1.43 -0.23
C TYR A 270 18.35 -0.53 -0.97
N VAL A 271 17.89 0.45 -1.75
CA VAL A 271 18.73 1.42 -2.46
C VAL A 271 19.58 2.25 -1.48
N GLN A 272 19.02 2.60 -0.34
CA GLN A 272 19.72 3.35 0.70
C GLN A 272 20.66 2.49 1.57
N GLY A 273 20.71 1.18 1.34
CA GLY A 273 21.52 0.25 2.14
C GLY A 273 20.93 -0.04 3.52
N ASN A 274 19.66 0.27 3.74
CA ASN A 274 18.96 -0.03 4.95
C ASN A 274 18.42 -1.47 4.89
N ASP A 275 18.99 -2.39 5.65
CA ASP A 275 18.44 -3.74 5.78
C ASP A 275 17.14 -3.69 6.61
N SER A 276 16.03 -3.50 5.92
CA SER A 276 14.71 -3.67 6.55
C SER A 276 14.45 -5.14 6.88
N ALA A 277 13.59 -5.40 7.88
CA ALA A 277 13.17 -6.75 8.22
C ALA A 277 12.59 -7.51 7.00
N LEU A 278 12.08 -6.78 6.01
CA LEU A 278 11.52 -7.33 4.78
C LEU A 278 12.59 -7.70 3.76
N THR A 279 13.65 -6.90 3.59
CA THR A 279 14.81 -7.26 2.77
C THR A 279 15.55 -8.47 3.35
N ALA A 280 15.64 -8.57 4.66
CA ALA A 280 16.17 -9.75 5.34
C ALA A 280 15.31 -11.00 5.06
N GLN A 281 13.99 -10.86 5.02
CA GLN A 281 13.08 -11.95 4.73
C GLN A 281 13.14 -12.42 3.28
N LEU A 282 13.34 -11.51 2.31
CA LEU A 282 13.52 -11.89 0.90
C LEU A 282 14.81 -12.67 0.65
N LYS A 283 15.77 -12.63 1.57
CA LYS A 283 17.01 -13.41 1.51
C LYS A 283 16.85 -14.85 2.01
N GLN A 284 15.73 -15.18 2.64
CA GLN A 284 15.44 -16.52 3.18
C GLN A 284 14.20 -17.10 2.50
N PRO A 285 14.16 -18.42 2.27
CA PRO A 285 12.95 -19.05 1.73
C PRO A 285 11.78 -18.84 2.71
N PRO A 286 10.56 -18.60 2.19
CA PRO A 286 9.38 -18.43 3.04
C PRO A 286 9.11 -19.72 3.84
N VAL A 287 8.76 -19.55 5.11
CA VAL A 287 8.46 -20.66 6.04
C VAL A 287 6.95 -20.75 6.29
N THR A 288 6.24 -19.64 6.12
CA THR A 288 4.80 -19.55 6.35
C THR A 288 4.07 -19.13 5.08
N LEU A 289 2.81 -19.52 4.95
CA LEU A 289 1.96 -19.10 3.82
C LEU A 289 1.87 -17.56 3.70
N ALA A 290 1.89 -16.83 4.81
CA ALA A 290 1.92 -15.37 4.80
C ALA A 290 3.21 -14.81 4.20
N GLU A 291 4.33 -15.48 4.40
CA GLU A 291 5.61 -15.11 3.81
C GLU A 291 5.67 -15.45 2.32
N GLU A 292 5.07 -16.56 1.89
CA GLU A 292 4.90 -16.90 0.47
C GLU A 292 4.05 -15.86 -0.25
N VAL A 293 2.93 -15.45 0.35
CA VAL A 293 2.07 -14.38 -0.18
C VAL A 293 2.84 -13.07 -0.30
N LEU A 294 3.59 -12.71 0.74
CA LEU A 294 4.38 -11.47 0.77
C LEU A 294 5.48 -11.49 -0.31
N GLU A 295 6.21 -12.59 -0.42
CA GLU A 295 7.26 -12.77 -1.43
C GLU A 295 6.69 -12.69 -2.85
N ARG A 296 5.55 -13.34 -3.10
CA ARG A 296 4.84 -13.26 -4.38
C ARG A 296 4.46 -11.82 -4.71
N TRP A 297 3.84 -11.09 -3.80
CA TRP A 297 3.45 -9.70 -4.00
C TRP A 297 4.63 -8.78 -4.29
N LEU A 298 5.74 -8.96 -3.58
CA LEU A 298 6.95 -8.17 -3.82
C LEU A 298 7.58 -8.48 -5.18
N LYS A 299 7.61 -9.75 -5.60
CA LYS A 299 8.12 -10.14 -6.91
C LYS A 299 7.27 -9.59 -8.05
N GLU A 300 5.94 -9.66 -7.93
CA GLU A 300 4.99 -9.09 -8.89
C GLU A 300 5.21 -7.58 -9.04
N ASP A 301 5.24 -6.86 -7.93
CA ASP A 301 5.40 -5.40 -7.95
C ASP A 301 6.79 -4.96 -8.40
N LEU A 302 7.86 -5.70 -8.06
CA LEU A 302 9.20 -5.43 -8.59
C LEU A 302 9.28 -5.64 -10.09
N GLY A 303 8.57 -6.66 -10.62
CA GLY A 303 8.43 -6.86 -12.05
C GLY A 303 7.71 -5.70 -12.74
N ARG A 304 6.63 -5.18 -12.14
CA ARG A 304 5.91 -3.99 -12.61
C ARG A 304 6.80 -2.74 -12.55
N LEU A 305 7.52 -2.55 -11.44
CA LEU A 305 8.44 -1.44 -11.27
C LEU A 305 9.57 -1.48 -12.32
N GLN A 306 10.07 -2.67 -12.62
CA GLN A 306 11.03 -2.88 -13.71
C GLN A 306 10.42 -2.54 -15.07
N ALA A 307 9.15 -2.84 -15.33
CA ALA A 307 8.50 -2.49 -16.59
C ALA A 307 8.37 -0.96 -16.74
N VAL A 308 8.04 -0.25 -15.66
CA VAL A 308 7.93 1.22 -15.64
C VAL A 308 9.30 1.89 -15.84
N ALA A 309 10.34 1.41 -15.18
CA ALA A 309 11.68 1.99 -15.18
C ALA A 309 12.74 1.02 -15.73
N SER A 310 12.42 0.34 -16.82
CA SER A 310 13.32 -0.65 -17.44
C SER A 310 14.63 -0.04 -17.87
N ASN A 311 15.73 -0.73 -17.55
CA ASN A 311 17.05 -0.39 -18.05
C ASN A 311 17.10 -0.51 -19.59
N SER A 312 17.56 0.54 -20.26
CA SER A 312 17.67 0.60 -21.73
C SER A 312 19.08 0.28 -22.25
N ALA A 313 20.08 0.28 -21.37
CA ALA A 313 21.47 0.03 -21.74
C ALA A 313 21.72 -1.46 -22.00
N THR A 314 22.45 -1.78 -23.08
CA THR A 314 22.86 -3.15 -23.40
C THR A 314 23.99 -3.65 -22.49
N THR A 315 24.78 -2.73 -21.99
CA THR A 315 25.86 -3.00 -21.04
C THR A 315 25.72 -2.02 -19.88
N VAL A 316 25.73 -2.54 -18.66
CA VAL A 316 25.71 -1.75 -17.43
C VAL A 316 27.03 -1.96 -16.70
N THR A 317 27.69 -0.87 -16.36
CA THR A 317 28.99 -0.90 -15.63
C THR A 317 28.86 -0.08 -14.36
N GLY A 318 29.35 -0.60 -13.27
CA GLY A 318 29.35 0.12 -12.00
C GLY A 318 30.11 -0.61 -10.90
N SER A 319 30.31 0.09 -9.80
CA SER A 319 30.89 -0.46 -8.60
C SER A 319 29.90 -1.30 -7.83
N ALA A 320 30.34 -2.40 -7.25
CA ALA A 320 29.54 -3.25 -6.36
C ALA A 320 30.20 -3.36 -4.98
N SER A 321 29.44 -3.72 -3.94
CA SER A 321 30.00 -3.96 -2.62
C SER A 321 30.95 -5.18 -2.62
N LEU A 322 32.07 -5.04 -1.96
CA LEU A 322 33.18 -6.00 -1.92
C LEU A 322 32.81 -7.44 -1.54
N ASN A 323 31.80 -7.62 -0.70
CA ASN A 323 31.44 -8.94 -0.16
C ASN A 323 30.89 -9.94 -1.22
N ARG A 324 30.52 -9.47 -2.41
CA ARG A 324 30.02 -10.32 -3.50
C ARG A 324 31.07 -10.62 -4.57
N ALA A 325 32.00 -9.70 -4.80
CA ALA A 325 33.05 -9.90 -5.79
C ALA A 325 34.04 -11.02 -5.41
N ALA A 326 34.18 -11.32 -4.13
CA ALA A 326 35.06 -12.39 -3.63
C ALA A 326 34.63 -13.81 -4.08
N SER A 327 33.39 -13.98 -4.56
CA SER A 327 32.85 -15.27 -5.05
C SER A 327 32.77 -15.39 -6.57
N LEU A 328 33.26 -14.38 -7.32
CA LEU A 328 33.19 -14.37 -8.79
C LEU A 328 34.38 -15.13 -9.40
N GLU A 329 34.14 -16.34 -9.86
CA GLU A 329 35.12 -17.16 -10.59
C GLU A 329 34.74 -17.26 -12.05
N VAL A 330 35.70 -16.99 -12.94
CA VAL A 330 35.51 -17.08 -14.41
C VAL A 330 35.03 -18.48 -14.81
N GLY A 331 34.00 -18.52 -15.64
CA GLY A 331 33.35 -19.74 -16.10
C GLY A 331 32.14 -20.20 -15.24
N LYS A 332 32.00 -19.69 -14.03
CA LYS A 332 30.86 -20.05 -13.16
C LYS A 332 29.60 -19.24 -13.49
N VAL A 333 28.45 -19.84 -13.22
CA VAL A 333 27.16 -19.17 -13.20
C VAL A 333 26.86 -18.75 -11.78
N ILE A 334 26.48 -17.50 -11.61
CA ILE A 334 26.00 -16.95 -10.34
C ILE A 334 24.54 -16.57 -10.49
N THR A 335 23.74 -16.83 -9.47
CA THR A 335 22.36 -16.33 -9.35
C THR A 335 22.32 -15.33 -8.21
N LEU A 336 21.70 -14.18 -8.44
CA LEU A 336 21.58 -13.17 -7.40
C LEU A 336 20.68 -13.66 -6.27
N ASP A 337 21.23 -13.84 -5.10
CA ASP A 337 20.52 -14.15 -3.83
C ASP A 337 20.01 -12.91 -3.11
N ALA A 338 20.39 -11.74 -3.57
CA ALA A 338 19.90 -10.43 -3.18
C ALA A 338 20.03 -9.46 -4.36
N PRO A 339 19.24 -8.35 -4.40
CA PRO A 339 19.37 -7.38 -5.47
C PRO A 339 20.78 -6.79 -5.55
N LEU A 340 21.24 -6.49 -6.75
CA LEU A 340 22.58 -5.92 -7.03
C LEU A 340 22.41 -4.51 -7.61
N ILE A 341 22.99 -3.51 -6.95
CA ILE A 341 23.07 -2.14 -7.48
C ILE A 341 24.42 -1.93 -8.12
N LEU A 342 24.44 -1.50 -9.37
CA LEU A 342 25.64 -1.04 -10.07
C LEU A 342 25.52 0.47 -10.29
N ALA A 343 26.37 1.24 -9.61
CA ALA A 343 26.41 2.68 -9.70
C ALA A 343 27.84 3.21 -9.59
N GLY A 344 28.17 4.25 -10.36
CA GLY A 344 29.48 4.91 -10.31
C GLY A 344 30.65 3.97 -10.60
N SER A 345 31.89 4.45 -10.34
CA SER A 345 33.12 3.71 -10.57
C SER A 345 34.17 3.95 -9.46
N SER A 346 33.73 4.19 -8.25
CA SER A 346 34.61 4.66 -7.15
C SER A 346 35.27 3.53 -6.33
N SER A 347 34.96 2.27 -6.57
CA SER A 347 35.58 1.14 -5.87
C SER A 347 36.67 0.47 -6.69
N ASN A 348 37.53 -0.29 -6.00
CA ASN A 348 38.57 -1.09 -6.65
C ASN A 348 38.03 -2.28 -7.45
N ILE A 349 36.71 -2.53 -7.35
CA ILE A 349 36.01 -3.61 -8.04
C ILE A 349 34.87 -3.01 -8.85
N VAL A 350 34.90 -3.28 -10.14
CA VAL A 350 33.89 -2.87 -11.10
C VAL A 350 33.26 -4.12 -11.70
N ILE A 351 31.94 -4.12 -11.80
CA ILE A 351 31.19 -5.16 -12.50
C ILE A 351 30.62 -4.57 -13.78
N GLN A 352 30.85 -5.26 -14.89
CA GLN A 352 30.25 -4.96 -16.19
C GLN A 352 29.28 -6.08 -16.55
N ILE A 353 27.99 -5.78 -16.75
CA ILE A 353 26.98 -6.74 -17.17
C ILE A 353 26.63 -6.52 -18.63
N GLU A 354 26.90 -7.52 -19.46
CA GLU A 354 26.51 -7.56 -20.86
C GLU A 354 25.12 -8.19 -21.05
N ASN A 355 24.45 -7.85 -22.14
CA ASN A 355 23.06 -8.24 -22.44
C ASN A 355 22.07 -7.76 -21.36
N ALA A 356 22.33 -6.60 -20.76
CA ALA A 356 21.58 -6.05 -19.62
C ALA A 356 20.28 -5.34 -20.04
N LYS A 357 20.04 -5.12 -21.34
CA LYS A 357 18.86 -4.41 -21.84
C LYS A 357 17.56 -5.12 -21.42
N GLY A 358 16.67 -4.38 -20.82
CA GLY A 358 15.41 -4.91 -20.28
C GLY A 358 15.53 -5.61 -18.93
N LEU A 359 16.76 -5.76 -18.42
CA LEU A 359 17.04 -6.31 -17.09
C LEU A 359 17.34 -5.20 -16.10
N GLY A 360 16.78 -5.31 -14.90
CA GLY A 360 16.99 -4.34 -13.84
C GLY A 360 16.18 -3.05 -13.97
N ILE A 361 16.20 -2.30 -12.90
CA ILE A 361 15.46 -1.06 -12.69
C ILE A 361 16.44 0.11 -12.79
N ASP A 362 16.18 1.03 -13.70
CA ASP A 362 16.94 2.25 -13.88
C ASP A 362 16.57 3.26 -12.77
N LEU A 363 17.50 3.51 -11.87
CA LEU A 363 17.29 4.37 -10.71
C LEU A 363 17.08 5.84 -11.08
N GLU A 364 17.68 6.31 -12.18
CA GLU A 364 17.50 7.69 -12.65
C GLU A 364 16.07 7.93 -13.14
N LYS A 365 15.45 6.95 -13.78
CA LYS A 365 14.06 7.03 -14.22
C LYS A 365 13.05 7.13 -13.07
N LEU A 366 13.45 6.68 -11.88
CA LEU A 366 12.65 6.76 -10.65
C LEU A 366 13.02 7.96 -9.77
N ASN A 367 14.00 8.78 -10.19
CA ASN A 367 14.62 9.79 -9.34
C ASN A 367 15.19 9.21 -8.02
N ALA A 368 15.56 7.93 -8.03
CA ALA A 368 16.04 7.18 -6.87
C ALA A 368 17.58 7.13 -6.75
N GLY A 369 18.28 7.91 -7.56
CA GLY A 369 19.73 7.94 -7.61
C GLY A 369 20.29 7.59 -8.99
N GLN A 370 21.57 7.27 -9.06
CA GLN A 370 22.25 6.86 -10.29
C GLN A 370 22.46 5.35 -10.31
N GLY A 371 22.42 4.77 -11.52
CA GLY A 371 22.76 3.37 -11.75
C GLY A 371 21.56 2.47 -12.00
N VAL A 372 21.81 1.17 -11.97
CA VAL A 372 20.80 0.14 -12.24
C VAL A 372 20.75 -0.86 -11.09
N LEU A 373 19.55 -1.13 -10.59
CA LEU A 373 19.30 -2.20 -9.64
C LEU A 373 18.85 -3.46 -10.39
N PHE A 374 19.60 -4.53 -10.24
CA PHE A 374 19.23 -5.88 -10.72
C PHE A 374 18.55 -6.64 -9.60
N PRO A 375 17.28 -7.09 -9.79
CA PRO A 375 16.56 -7.83 -8.76
C PRO A 375 17.17 -9.22 -8.49
N LEU A 376 16.84 -9.79 -7.33
CA LEU A 376 17.24 -11.16 -6.99
C LEU A 376 16.68 -12.18 -8.00
N GLY A 377 17.35 -13.33 -8.10
CA GLY A 377 16.95 -14.42 -8.99
C GLY A 377 17.50 -14.35 -10.40
N LEU A 378 18.05 -13.20 -10.83
CA LEU A 378 18.74 -13.11 -12.11
C LEU A 378 20.04 -13.93 -12.09
N SER A 379 20.31 -14.63 -13.18
CA SER A 379 21.51 -15.46 -13.35
C SER A 379 22.47 -14.86 -14.36
N PHE A 380 23.75 -14.92 -14.06
CA PHE A 380 24.83 -14.39 -14.90
C PHE A 380 25.96 -15.39 -14.99
N GLN A 381 26.57 -15.50 -16.17
CA GLN A 381 27.83 -16.21 -16.35
C GLN A 381 29.00 -15.23 -16.17
N VAL A 382 29.97 -15.58 -15.35
CA VAL A 382 31.22 -14.82 -15.23
C VAL A 382 32.08 -15.12 -16.47
N VAL A 383 32.24 -14.15 -17.36
CA VAL A 383 32.91 -14.34 -18.65
C VAL A 383 34.41 -14.08 -18.53
N SER A 384 34.76 -13.00 -17.86
CA SER A 384 36.18 -12.62 -17.69
C SER A 384 36.39 -11.86 -16.38
N SER A 385 37.67 -11.81 -15.98
CA SER A 385 38.17 -10.88 -14.94
C SER A 385 39.50 -10.32 -15.37
N GLU A 386 39.68 -9.02 -15.28
CA GLU A 386 40.90 -8.33 -15.66
C GLU A 386 41.19 -7.14 -14.74
N ILE A 387 42.47 -6.74 -14.68
CA ILE A 387 42.89 -5.54 -13.95
C ILE A 387 43.16 -4.43 -14.97
N VAL A 388 42.37 -3.36 -14.89
CA VAL A 388 42.52 -2.18 -15.74
C VAL A 388 42.69 -0.96 -14.84
N ASN A 389 43.81 -0.23 -15.03
CA ASN A 389 44.13 0.96 -14.23
C ASN A 389 44.09 0.75 -12.70
N GLY A 390 44.45 -0.45 -12.23
CA GLY A 390 44.43 -0.81 -10.80
C GLY A 390 43.05 -1.23 -10.25
N GLN A 391 42.02 -1.27 -11.08
CA GLN A 391 40.72 -1.77 -10.71
C GLN A 391 40.49 -3.20 -11.25
N MET A 392 39.88 -4.07 -10.46
CA MET A 392 39.48 -5.40 -10.90
C MET A 392 38.10 -5.28 -11.60
N ILE A 393 38.05 -5.60 -12.88
CA ILE A 393 36.82 -5.59 -13.68
C ILE A 393 36.38 -7.05 -13.89
N TYR A 394 35.16 -7.36 -13.48
CA TYR A 394 34.49 -8.62 -13.79
C TYR A 394 33.44 -8.38 -14.88
N THR A 395 33.53 -9.13 -15.97
CA THR A 395 32.51 -9.14 -17.01
C THR A 395 31.55 -10.30 -16.79
N LEU A 396 30.29 -9.96 -16.61
CA LEU A 396 29.18 -10.89 -16.45
C LEU A 396 28.30 -10.84 -17.70
N LYS A 397 27.85 -11.98 -18.16
CA LYS A 397 26.85 -12.08 -19.25
C LYS A 397 25.53 -12.53 -18.67
N ALA A 398 24.47 -11.75 -18.87
CA ALA A 398 23.14 -12.14 -18.44
C ALA A 398 22.69 -13.39 -19.18
N LEU A 399 22.17 -14.35 -18.41
CA LEU A 399 21.52 -15.54 -18.92
C LEU A 399 20.03 -15.24 -19.00
N THR A 400 19.51 -15.19 -20.22
CA THR A 400 18.05 -15.12 -20.44
C THR A 400 17.48 -16.51 -20.18
N ASN A 401 16.54 -16.63 -19.23
CA ASN A 401 15.72 -17.81 -19.04
C ASN A 401 14.77 -18.00 -20.22
#